data_0b3f7d7e4ed5c435e64a6305bbc5f83f
#
_entry.id   0b3f7d7e4ed5c435e64a6305bbc5f83f
#
_cell.length_a   1.000
_cell.length_b   1.000
_cell.length_c   1.000
_cell.angle_alpha   90.00
_cell.angle_beta   90.00
_cell.angle_gamma   90.00
#
_symmetry.space_group_name_H-M   'P 1'
#
loop_
_entity.id
_entity.type
_entity.pdbx_description
1 polymer ?
#
loop_
_entity_poly.entity_id
_entity_poly.type
_entity_poly.pdbx_seq_one_letter_code
_entity_poly.pdbx_strand_id
1 'polypeptide(L)'
;MVDICPFVHLSAEGSFFMYFTDQLEENMAWLNQALHVDKNFDVVYRVLTIADKKACLYFIDGFTKDDSLLKILQGFSSIKADDIPEDAHSFSKKYLPYGEIGLLSDSREMIIQLLSGVSCLFIDGYNKCLTIDCRTYPARGVSEPEKDKVMRGSRDGFVETLVFNTALIRRRIRDPKLIMEILTAGESSHTDIAMCYMEGRADKKLIEKIRKRIQTVEVDALSMNQESLAECIFPGKWFNPFPKFKFSERPDTSAASILEGNIVILVDNSPSAMILPSSVFDIIEEADDYYFPPVTGTYLRLSRMLISLLSMLLTPTWLMLMQNTELIPYWLRFIQLSDPCNIPLVWQLLILEFAIDGLRLAAVNTPNMLTTPLSVIAGIVLGEYAVESGWFNSETMLYMAFVTIANYSQASFELGYAMKFMRIIILVCTAVFNIWGFIAGIIFSFCAIIFNRTIAGKSYIYPLIPLHLNELKKRFLRGRLPHKLGNNGN
;
A
#
# COMPACT_ATOMS: atom_id res chain seq x y z
N MET A 1 33.75 -12.63 16.02
CA MET A 1 34.11 -13.80 15.21
C MET A 1 32.95 -14.76 15.35
N VAL A 2 32.14 -14.92 14.35
CA VAL A 2 31.05 -15.91 14.34
C VAL A 2 31.73 -17.22 13.94
N ASP A 3 31.68 -18.21 14.81
CA ASP A 3 32.11 -19.57 14.48
C ASP A 3 31.28 -20.04 13.28
N ILE A 4 31.91 -20.07 12.11
CA ILE A 4 31.27 -20.52 10.87
C ILE A 4 31.16 -22.04 11.00
N CYS A 5 29.94 -22.54 11.17
CA CYS A 5 29.64 -23.96 11.16
C CYS A 5 30.27 -24.60 9.90
N PRO A 6 30.99 -25.74 9.99
CA PRO A 6 31.77 -26.30 8.88
C PRO A 6 30.95 -26.70 7.64
N PHE A 7 29.64 -26.65 7.72
CA PHE A 7 28.71 -27.01 6.63
C PHE A 7 28.13 -25.80 5.88
N VAL A 8 28.55 -24.57 6.22
CA VAL A 8 28.09 -23.33 5.56
C VAL A 8 29.00 -23.01 4.38
N HIS A 9 28.43 -22.90 3.21
CA HIS A 9 29.15 -22.58 1.97
C HIS A 9 28.76 -21.22 1.44
N LEU A 10 29.71 -20.52 0.81
CA LEU A 10 29.46 -19.27 0.09
C LEU A 10 29.10 -19.61 -1.37
N SER A 11 27.94 -19.15 -1.84
CA SER A 11 27.58 -19.29 -3.26
C SER A 11 28.43 -18.36 -4.13
N ALA A 12 28.50 -18.65 -5.42
CA ALA A 12 29.12 -17.76 -6.41
C ALA A 12 28.53 -16.33 -6.46
N GLU A 13 27.31 -16.17 -5.91
CA GLU A 13 26.58 -14.90 -5.80
C GLU A 13 26.73 -14.23 -4.41
N GLY A 14 27.59 -14.75 -3.52
CA GLY A 14 27.87 -14.16 -2.21
C GLY A 14 26.81 -14.45 -1.13
N SER A 15 25.87 -15.39 -1.35
CA SER A 15 24.92 -15.83 -0.32
C SER A 15 25.42 -17.09 0.40
N PHE A 16 25.23 -17.13 1.73
CA PHE A 16 25.52 -18.32 2.52
C PHE A 16 24.40 -19.35 2.36
N PHE A 17 24.77 -20.62 2.20
CA PHE A 17 23.85 -21.75 2.20
C PHE A 17 24.46 -22.93 2.94
N MET A 18 23.62 -23.86 3.37
CA MET A 18 24.01 -25.04 4.13
C MET A 18 23.48 -26.29 3.43
N TYR A 19 24.29 -27.36 3.38
CA TYR A 19 23.81 -28.72 3.13
C TYR A 19 23.26 -29.30 4.42
N PHE A 20 22.12 -29.97 4.35
CA PHE A 20 21.50 -30.54 5.54
C PHE A 20 22.31 -31.72 6.10
N THR A 21 22.42 -31.73 7.43
CA THR A 21 23.04 -32.80 8.19
C THR A 21 21.99 -33.77 8.71
N ASP A 22 22.41 -34.89 9.26
CA ASP A 22 21.57 -35.86 9.94
C ASP A 22 21.11 -35.40 11.34
N GLN A 23 21.66 -34.29 11.83
CA GLN A 23 21.34 -33.71 13.14
C GLN A 23 20.25 -32.65 12.99
N LEU A 24 19.06 -32.93 13.50
CA LEU A 24 17.90 -32.05 13.42
C LEU A 24 18.18 -30.67 14.06
N GLU A 25 18.81 -30.66 15.22
CA GLU A 25 19.02 -29.43 16.00
C GLU A 25 19.95 -28.44 15.29
N GLU A 26 21.00 -28.93 14.57
CA GLU A 26 21.87 -28.08 13.75
C GLU A 26 21.13 -27.45 12.57
N ASN A 27 20.33 -28.25 11.85
CA ASN A 27 19.52 -27.78 10.75
C ASN A 27 18.51 -26.71 11.21
N MET A 28 17.83 -26.95 12.33
CA MET A 28 16.88 -25.99 12.92
C MET A 28 17.55 -24.69 13.37
N ALA A 29 18.68 -24.76 14.04
CA ALA A 29 19.38 -23.57 14.52
C ALA A 29 19.77 -22.64 13.37
N TRP A 30 20.32 -23.20 12.30
CA TRP A 30 20.69 -22.44 11.11
C TRP A 30 19.47 -21.87 10.38
N LEU A 31 18.43 -22.69 10.18
CA LEU A 31 17.22 -22.27 9.48
C LEU A 31 16.46 -21.17 10.24
N ASN A 32 16.33 -21.29 11.55
CA ASN A 32 15.66 -20.28 12.37
C ASN A 32 16.36 -18.93 12.26
N GLN A 33 17.71 -18.92 12.20
CA GLN A 33 18.46 -17.71 11.98
C GLN A 33 18.31 -17.17 10.54
N ALA A 34 18.39 -18.03 9.53
CA ALA A 34 18.29 -17.64 8.12
C ALA A 34 16.90 -17.12 7.73
N LEU A 35 15.85 -17.67 8.35
CA LEU A 35 14.45 -17.29 8.12
C LEU A 35 13.94 -16.20 9.07
N HIS A 36 14.79 -15.74 10.00
CA HIS A 36 14.39 -14.78 11.04
C HIS A 36 13.10 -15.16 11.76
N VAL A 37 12.99 -16.43 12.17
CA VAL A 37 11.76 -16.99 12.75
C VAL A 37 11.32 -16.23 14.01
N ASP A 38 12.25 -15.68 14.76
CA ASP A 38 12.01 -14.80 15.91
C ASP A 38 11.28 -13.49 15.57
N LYS A 39 11.32 -13.05 14.31
CA LYS A 39 10.74 -11.80 13.82
C LYS A 39 9.59 -12.01 12.83
N ASN A 40 9.51 -13.18 12.22
CA ASN A 40 8.52 -13.52 11.21
C ASN A 40 7.42 -14.40 11.81
N PHE A 41 6.28 -13.81 12.12
CA PHE A 41 5.14 -14.56 12.68
C PHE A 41 4.51 -15.55 11.67
N ASP A 42 4.66 -15.29 10.38
CA ASP A 42 4.11 -16.12 9.31
C ASP A 42 4.96 -17.36 9.00
N VAL A 43 6.21 -17.40 9.46
CA VAL A 43 7.07 -18.58 9.35
C VAL A 43 6.92 -19.43 10.60
N VAL A 44 6.12 -20.47 10.50
CA VAL A 44 5.80 -21.33 11.64
C VAL A 44 6.62 -22.61 11.58
N TYR A 45 7.18 -23.02 12.71
CA TYR A 45 7.75 -24.36 12.85
C TYR A 45 7.13 -25.10 14.03
N ARG A 46 6.97 -26.39 13.88
CA ARG A 46 6.44 -27.27 14.91
C ARG A 46 7.34 -28.48 15.10
N VAL A 47 7.88 -28.62 16.32
CA VAL A 47 8.61 -29.83 16.71
C VAL A 47 7.60 -30.91 17.08
N LEU A 48 7.79 -32.09 16.56
CA LEU A 48 6.92 -33.26 16.77
C LEU A 48 7.77 -34.53 16.90
N THR A 49 7.17 -35.62 17.34
CA THR A 49 7.83 -36.92 17.40
C THR A 49 7.12 -37.87 16.44
N ILE A 50 7.87 -38.47 15.53
CA ILE A 50 7.39 -39.48 14.60
C ILE A 50 8.01 -40.81 15.03
N ALA A 51 7.18 -41.73 15.52
CA ALA A 51 7.65 -42.90 16.27
C ALA A 51 8.60 -42.47 17.38
N ASP A 52 9.88 -42.86 17.36
CA ASP A 52 10.86 -42.47 18.39
C ASP A 52 11.81 -41.38 17.93
N LYS A 53 11.69 -40.86 16.71
CA LYS A 53 12.56 -39.83 16.16
C LYS A 53 11.94 -38.43 16.33
N LYS A 54 12.77 -37.46 16.76
CA LYS A 54 12.39 -36.06 16.72
C LYS A 54 12.22 -35.62 15.26
N ALA A 55 11.25 -34.76 15.01
CA ALA A 55 11.03 -34.15 13.70
C ALA A 55 10.62 -32.68 13.85
N CYS A 56 10.84 -31.88 12.80
CA CYS A 56 10.43 -30.51 12.76
C CYS A 56 9.74 -30.22 11.42
N LEU A 57 8.56 -29.65 11.48
CA LEU A 57 7.77 -29.23 10.32
C LEU A 57 7.79 -27.70 10.23
N TYR A 58 8.28 -27.16 9.12
CA TYR A 58 8.21 -25.73 8.77
C TYR A 58 7.11 -25.52 7.74
N PHE A 59 6.33 -24.46 7.91
CA PHE A 59 5.31 -24.03 6.97
C PHE A 59 5.04 -22.53 7.09
N ILE A 60 4.39 -21.95 6.07
CA ILE A 60 3.96 -20.54 6.10
C ILE A 60 2.49 -20.48 6.47
N ASP A 61 2.18 -19.68 7.49
CA ASP A 61 0.80 -19.41 7.89
C ASP A 61 0.03 -18.71 6.77
N GLY A 62 -1.23 -19.11 6.57
CA GLY A 62 -2.08 -18.62 5.49
C GLY A 62 -1.83 -19.26 4.12
N PHE A 63 -0.80 -20.15 3.95
CA PHE A 63 -0.58 -20.90 2.71
C PHE A 63 -0.91 -22.38 2.81
N THR A 64 -1.00 -22.88 4.01
CA THR A 64 -1.17 -24.32 4.23
C THR A 64 -2.66 -24.66 4.36
N LYS A 65 -3.07 -25.73 3.69
CA LYS A 65 -4.43 -26.26 3.82
C LYS A 65 -4.50 -27.14 5.09
N ASP A 66 -5.21 -26.66 6.11
CA ASP A 66 -5.29 -27.27 7.43
C ASP A 66 -5.74 -28.73 7.40
N ASP A 67 -6.79 -29.04 6.62
CA ASP A 67 -7.30 -30.41 6.47
C ASP A 67 -6.25 -31.39 5.93
N SER A 68 -5.43 -30.93 4.98
CA SER A 68 -4.38 -31.76 4.38
C SER A 68 -3.24 -31.99 5.36
N LEU A 69 -2.81 -30.92 6.03
CA LEU A 69 -1.77 -30.98 7.05
C LEU A 69 -2.19 -31.86 8.24
N LEU A 70 -3.43 -31.71 8.71
CA LEU A 70 -3.97 -32.51 9.80
C LEU A 70 -3.97 -34.02 9.45
N LYS A 71 -4.39 -34.40 8.23
CA LYS A 71 -4.37 -35.78 7.79
C LYS A 71 -2.95 -36.38 7.73
N ILE A 72 -1.97 -35.56 7.29
CA ILE A 72 -0.55 -35.97 7.26
C ILE A 72 -0.05 -36.21 8.68
N LEU A 73 -0.32 -35.28 9.59
CA LEU A 73 0.09 -35.40 11.00
C LEU A 73 -0.58 -36.59 11.71
N GLN A 74 -1.85 -36.85 11.40
CA GLN A 74 -2.56 -38.05 11.89
C GLN A 74 -1.91 -39.33 11.36
N GLY A 75 -1.48 -39.35 10.07
CA GLY A 75 -0.72 -40.44 9.50
C GLY A 75 0.57 -40.73 10.27
N PHE A 76 1.30 -39.68 10.65
CA PHE A 76 2.55 -39.83 11.41
C PHE A 76 2.34 -40.45 12.82
N SER A 77 1.22 -40.14 13.46
CA SER A 77 0.92 -40.68 14.80
C SER A 77 0.66 -42.19 14.80
N SER A 78 0.40 -42.79 13.65
CA SER A 78 0.16 -44.23 13.49
C SER A 78 1.41 -45.06 13.23
N ILE A 79 2.58 -44.42 13.04
CA ILE A 79 3.85 -45.07 12.73
C ILE A 79 4.47 -45.67 14.00
N LYS A 80 4.87 -46.94 13.95
CA LYS A 80 5.57 -47.59 15.05
C LYS A 80 7.08 -47.45 14.91
N ALA A 81 7.80 -47.51 16.02
CA ALA A 81 9.26 -47.36 16.06
C ALA A 81 10.02 -48.34 15.14
N ASP A 82 9.60 -49.58 15.12
CA ASP A 82 10.22 -50.63 14.31
C ASP A 82 9.96 -50.51 12.80
N ASP A 83 9.00 -49.66 12.41
CA ASP A 83 8.56 -49.50 11.03
C ASP A 83 9.18 -48.28 10.33
N ILE A 84 9.93 -47.40 11.06
CA ILE A 84 10.50 -46.19 10.51
C ILE A 84 11.70 -46.48 9.60
N PRO A 85 11.70 -46.07 8.31
CA PRO A 85 12.81 -46.29 7.40
C PRO A 85 14.09 -45.58 7.82
N GLU A 86 15.24 -46.08 7.38
CA GLU A 86 16.54 -45.50 7.66
C GLU A 86 16.80 -44.22 6.86
N ASP A 87 16.14 -44.02 5.72
CA ASP A 87 16.35 -42.88 4.84
C ASP A 87 15.07 -42.11 4.49
N ALA A 88 15.20 -40.81 4.14
CA ALA A 88 14.11 -39.92 3.81
C ALA A 88 13.33 -40.34 2.55
N HIS A 89 13.99 -41.00 1.58
CA HIS A 89 13.33 -41.43 0.33
C HIS A 89 12.37 -42.60 0.59
N SER A 90 12.80 -43.60 1.35
CA SER A 90 11.96 -44.72 1.74
C SER A 90 10.80 -44.28 2.63
N PHE A 91 11.06 -43.31 3.54
CA PHE A 91 10.02 -42.68 4.36
C PHE A 91 8.96 -41.98 3.51
N SER A 92 9.37 -41.15 2.53
CA SER A 92 8.45 -40.44 1.66
C SER A 92 7.52 -41.40 0.88
N LYS A 93 8.04 -42.50 0.37
CA LYS A 93 7.25 -43.50 -0.37
C LYS A 93 6.28 -44.31 0.48
N LYS A 94 6.66 -44.61 1.73
CA LYS A 94 5.87 -45.49 2.60
C LYS A 94 4.77 -44.73 3.36
N TYR A 95 5.09 -43.52 3.85
CA TYR A 95 4.25 -42.80 4.84
C TYR A 95 3.68 -41.47 4.39
N LEU A 96 4.05 -40.99 3.21
CA LEU A 96 3.50 -39.77 2.65
C LEU A 96 2.73 -40.07 1.35
N PRO A 97 1.50 -40.54 1.44
CA PRO A 97 0.67 -40.84 0.25
C PRO A 97 0.05 -39.55 -0.30
N TYR A 98 0.86 -38.53 -0.55
CA TYR A 98 0.44 -37.23 -1.10
C TYR A 98 1.05 -37.02 -2.48
N GLY A 99 0.35 -36.26 -3.36
CA GLY A 99 0.68 -36.23 -4.79
C GLY A 99 2.01 -35.57 -5.13
N GLU A 100 2.42 -34.54 -4.39
CA GLU A 100 3.64 -33.77 -4.68
C GLU A 100 4.56 -33.77 -3.46
N ILE A 101 5.56 -34.66 -3.50
CA ILE A 101 6.60 -34.79 -2.47
C ILE A 101 7.97 -34.66 -3.13
N GLY A 102 8.81 -33.82 -2.58
CA GLY A 102 10.18 -33.63 -2.98
C GLY A 102 11.18 -33.96 -1.88
N LEU A 103 12.43 -34.14 -2.26
CA LEU A 103 13.56 -34.32 -1.35
C LEU A 103 14.64 -33.30 -1.68
N LEU A 104 15.01 -32.49 -0.72
CA LEU A 104 16.02 -31.45 -0.87
C LEU A 104 17.22 -31.70 0.03
N SER A 105 18.40 -31.40 -0.50
CA SER A 105 19.67 -31.60 0.21
C SER A 105 20.28 -30.28 0.70
N ASP A 106 19.82 -29.15 0.20
CA ASP A 106 20.36 -27.83 0.54
C ASP A 106 19.28 -26.81 0.90
N SER A 107 19.72 -25.80 1.65
CA SER A 107 18.85 -24.77 2.22
C SER A 107 18.34 -23.75 1.20
N ARG A 108 18.98 -23.55 0.05
CA ARG A 108 18.57 -22.51 -0.93
C ARG A 108 17.25 -22.86 -1.55
N GLU A 109 17.17 -24.06 -2.12
CA GLU A 109 15.95 -24.53 -2.77
C GLU A 109 14.84 -24.71 -1.73
N MET A 110 15.17 -25.23 -0.53
CA MET A 110 14.23 -25.40 0.58
C MET A 110 13.60 -24.06 0.99
N ILE A 111 14.41 -23.01 1.19
CA ILE A 111 13.92 -21.67 1.57
C ILE A 111 12.97 -21.11 0.49
N ILE A 112 13.32 -21.24 -0.80
CA ILE A 112 12.47 -20.78 -1.88
C ILE A 112 11.13 -21.53 -1.91
N GLN A 113 11.16 -22.85 -1.72
CA GLN A 113 9.97 -23.68 -1.68
C GLN A 113 9.11 -23.38 -0.45
N LEU A 114 9.72 -23.26 0.73
CA LEU A 114 9.02 -22.89 1.96
C LEU A 114 8.33 -21.53 1.82
N LEU A 115 9.04 -20.50 1.39
CA LEU A 115 8.50 -19.15 1.20
C LEU A 115 7.49 -19.07 0.03
N SER A 116 7.41 -20.13 -0.78
CA SER A 116 6.35 -20.33 -1.76
C SER A 116 5.14 -21.06 -1.19
N GLY A 117 5.20 -21.50 0.08
CA GLY A 117 4.11 -22.15 0.81
C GLY A 117 4.18 -23.67 0.87
N VAL A 118 5.25 -24.27 0.38
CA VAL A 118 5.46 -25.73 0.52
C VAL A 118 5.87 -26.04 1.95
N SER A 119 5.23 -27.03 2.57
CA SER A 119 5.61 -27.47 3.92
C SER A 119 6.88 -28.33 3.88
N CYS A 120 7.81 -28.09 4.79
CA CYS A 120 9.12 -28.71 4.83
C CYS A 120 9.30 -29.49 6.13
N LEU A 121 9.50 -30.82 6.03
CA LEU A 121 9.65 -31.73 7.15
C LEU A 121 11.09 -32.21 7.27
N PHE A 122 11.67 -32.03 8.46
CA PHE A 122 12.95 -32.62 8.87
C PHE A 122 12.72 -33.70 9.89
N ILE A 123 13.42 -34.81 9.76
CA ILE A 123 13.39 -35.94 10.71
C ILE A 123 14.82 -36.22 11.15
N ASP A 124 15.05 -36.36 12.44
CA ASP A 124 16.34 -36.62 13.01
C ASP A 124 16.94 -37.94 12.45
N GLY A 125 18.22 -37.89 12.09
CA GLY A 125 18.92 -38.98 11.41
C GLY A 125 18.74 -38.98 9.88
N TYR A 126 18.04 -38.00 9.27
CA TYR A 126 17.95 -37.85 7.83
C TYR A 126 18.68 -36.60 7.36
N ASN A 127 19.55 -36.73 6.36
CA ASN A 127 20.32 -35.63 5.76
C ASN A 127 19.58 -34.91 4.61
N LYS A 128 18.26 -35.06 4.51
CA LYS A 128 17.41 -34.42 3.50
C LYS A 128 16.14 -33.91 4.11
N CYS A 129 15.69 -32.77 3.61
CA CYS A 129 14.39 -32.20 3.88
C CYS A 129 13.33 -32.86 2.97
N LEU A 130 12.21 -33.27 3.53
CA LEU A 130 11.03 -33.70 2.80
C LEU A 130 10.13 -32.50 2.54
N THR A 131 9.82 -32.21 1.29
CA THR A 131 8.88 -31.15 0.92
C THR A 131 7.53 -31.75 0.59
N ILE A 132 6.47 -31.16 1.14
CA ILE A 132 5.08 -31.62 0.99
C ILE A 132 4.27 -30.44 0.46
N ASP A 133 3.85 -30.52 -0.80
CA ASP A 133 3.07 -29.43 -1.41
C ASP A 133 1.58 -29.54 -1.09
N CYS A 134 1.20 -29.01 0.07
CA CYS A 134 -0.19 -28.85 0.49
C CYS A 134 -0.67 -27.39 0.45
N ARG A 135 -0.08 -26.59 -0.44
CA ARG A 135 -0.36 -25.15 -0.54
C ARG A 135 -1.78 -24.86 -1.00
N THR A 136 -2.36 -23.85 -0.40
CA THR A 136 -3.55 -23.17 -0.87
C THR A 136 -3.31 -21.66 -0.75
N TYR A 137 -3.24 -20.97 -1.88
CA TYR A 137 -3.12 -19.52 -1.82
C TYR A 137 -4.46 -18.90 -1.46
N PRO A 138 -4.47 -17.89 -0.57
CA PRO A 138 -5.66 -17.10 -0.35
C PRO A 138 -6.14 -16.55 -1.69
N ALA A 139 -7.33 -16.92 -2.07
CA ALA A 139 -7.99 -16.43 -3.26
C ALA A 139 -9.31 -15.82 -2.84
N ARG A 140 -9.44 -14.50 -2.96
CA ARG A 140 -10.74 -13.85 -2.90
C ARG A 140 -11.58 -14.36 -4.06
N GLY A 141 -12.87 -14.61 -3.84
CA GLY A 141 -13.81 -14.68 -4.97
C GLY A 141 -13.57 -13.44 -5.86
N VAL A 142 -13.66 -13.60 -7.17
CA VAL A 142 -13.25 -12.61 -8.19
C VAL A 142 -13.86 -11.23 -7.90
N SER A 143 -13.21 -10.42 -7.06
CA SER A 143 -13.60 -9.03 -6.80
C SER A 143 -12.34 -8.15 -6.83
N GLU A 144 -12.35 -7.22 -7.76
CA GLU A 144 -11.36 -6.16 -7.88
C GLU A 144 -11.52 -5.16 -6.73
N PRO A 145 -10.43 -4.55 -6.20
CA PRO A 145 -10.52 -3.48 -5.23
C PRO A 145 -11.47 -2.38 -5.69
N GLU A 146 -12.23 -1.79 -4.78
CA GLU A 146 -13.19 -0.74 -5.15
C GLU A 146 -12.51 0.58 -5.51
N LYS A 147 -11.46 0.94 -4.77
CA LYS A 147 -10.76 2.23 -4.92
C LYS A 147 -9.55 2.15 -5.85
N ASP A 148 -8.74 1.11 -5.75
CA ASP A 148 -7.49 0.96 -6.50
C ASP A 148 -7.68 0.14 -7.80
N LYS A 149 -8.73 0.42 -8.57
CA LYS A 149 -8.97 -0.25 -9.85
C LYS A 149 -7.87 0.07 -10.85
N VAL A 150 -7.51 -0.90 -11.66
CA VAL A 150 -6.54 -0.74 -12.75
C VAL A 150 -7.13 -1.18 -14.08
N MET A 151 -6.74 -0.49 -15.13
CA MET A 151 -7.14 -0.87 -16.48
C MET A 151 -6.46 -2.16 -16.94
N ARG A 152 -5.27 -2.45 -16.42
CA ARG A 152 -4.50 -3.64 -16.75
C ARG A 152 -3.66 -4.08 -15.55
N GLY A 153 -3.56 -5.40 -15.31
CA GLY A 153 -2.71 -5.96 -14.25
C GLY A 153 -3.42 -6.93 -13.33
N SER A 154 -2.85 -7.14 -12.15
CA SER A 154 -3.43 -7.99 -11.12
C SER A 154 -4.73 -7.40 -10.61
N ARG A 155 -5.73 -8.24 -10.35
CA ARG A 155 -7.04 -7.82 -9.82
C ARG A 155 -7.27 -8.29 -8.39
N ASP A 156 -6.29 -8.93 -7.76
CA ASP A 156 -6.37 -9.30 -6.36
C ASP A 156 -6.20 -8.07 -5.47
N GLY A 157 -7.09 -7.95 -4.50
CA GLY A 157 -7.08 -6.92 -3.47
C GLY A 157 -6.86 -7.51 -2.09
N PHE A 158 -6.49 -6.67 -1.13
CA PHE A 158 -6.50 -7.02 0.28
C PHE A 158 -7.93 -7.28 0.76
N VAL A 159 -8.03 -8.06 1.83
CA VAL A 159 -9.27 -8.41 2.52
C VAL A 159 -9.19 -8.01 3.97
N GLU A 160 -10.26 -8.21 4.72
CA GLU A 160 -10.31 -7.84 6.14
C GLU A 160 -9.42 -8.73 7.02
N THR A 161 -9.08 -9.95 6.60
CA THR A 161 -8.29 -10.91 7.37
C THR A 161 -6.79 -10.68 7.21
N LEU A 162 -6.10 -10.34 8.30
CA LEU A 162 -4.68 -10.00 8.32
C LEU A 162 -3.77 -11.08 7.74
N VAL A 163 -3.97 -12.35 8.11
CA VAL A 163 -3.16 -13.48 7.66
C VAL A 163 -3.22 -13.64 6.13
N PHE A 164 -4.39 -13.45 5.52
CA PHE A 164 -4.51 -13.49 4.07
C PHE A 164 -3.76 -12.34 3.39
N ASN A 165 -3.78 -11.17 3.98
CA ASN A 165 -3.08 -9.99 3.47
C ASN A 165 -1.56 -10.17 3.51
N THR A 166 -1.02 -10.69 4.60
CA THR A 166 0.41 -11.00 4.72
C THR A 166 0.82 -12.10 3.74
N ALA A 167 0.01 -13.14 3.58
CA ALA A 167 0.23 -14.20 2.60
C ALA A 167 0.26 -13.67 1.16
N LEU A 168 -0.62 -12.73 0.78
CA LEU A 168 -0.59 -12.08 -0.54
C LEU A 168 0.71 -11.31 -0.80
N ILE A 169 1.30 -10.67 0.21
CA ILE A 169 2.61 -10.04 0.11
C ILE A 169 3.72 -11.09 0.01
N ARG A 170 3.71 -12.12 0.87
CA ARG A 170 4.70 -13.20 0.87
C ARG A 170 4.76 -13.94 -0.45
N ARG A 171 3.61 -14.18 -1.08
CA ARG A 171 3.51 -14.80 -2.41
C ARG A 171 4.30 -14.03 -3.48
N ARG A 172 4.38 -12.70 -3.37
CA ARG A 172 5.08 -11.81 -4.30
C ARG A 172 6.55 -11.63 -3.96
N ILE A 173 6.91 -11.70 -2.68
CA ILE A 173 8.27 -11.50 -2.19
C ILE A 173 8.72 -12.78 -1.48
N ARG A 174 9.40 -13.66 -2.23
CA ARG A 174 9.93 -14.93 -1.72
C ARG A 174 11.38 -14.79 -1.28
N ASP A 175 11.67 -13.75 -0.51
CA ASP A 175 13.01 -13.44 0.00
C ASP A 175 12.99 -13.59 1.53
N PRO A 176 13.94 -14.34 2.13
CA PRO A 176 14.03 -14.51 3.59
C PRO A 176 14.28 -13.18 4.32
N LYS A 177 14.79 -12.15 3.63
CA LYS A 177 14.95 -10.80 4.18
C LYS A 177 13.63 -10.02 4.32
N LEU A 178 12.53 -10.54 3.81
CA LEU A 178 11.22 -9.98 4.10
C LEU A 178 10.84 -10.32 5.53
N ILE A 179 10.74 -9.31 6.37
CA ILE A 179 10.33 -9.42 7.77
C ILE A 179 8.85 -9.01 7.87
N MET A 180 8.08 -9.84 8.55
CA MET A 180 6.67 -9.61 8.91
C MET A 180 6.50 -9.73 10.41
N GLU A 181 6.55 -8.60 11.08
CA GLU A 181 6.48 -8.50 12.54
C GLU A 181 5.03 -8.27 12.97
N ILE A 182 4.53 -9.08 13.90
CA ILE A 182 3.21 -8.91 14.49
C ILE A 182 3.30 -8.04 15.73
N LEU A 183 2.40 -7.09 15.83
CA LEU A 183 2.23 -6.16 16.95
C LEU A 183 0.75 -6.09 17.30
N THR A 184 0.43 -5.69 18.52
CA THR A 184 -0.95 -5.52 18.97
C THR A 184 -1.16 -4.13 19.53
N ALA A 185 -2.34 -3.52 19.31
CA ALA A 185 -2.70 -2.23 19.87
C ALA A 185 -4.17 -2.19 20.28
N GLY A 186 -4.48 -1.32 21.28
CA GLY A 186 -5.79 -1.19 21.90
C GLY A 186 -5.94 -2.07 23.15
N GLU A 187 -6.38 -1.48 24.27
CA GLU A 187 -6.53 -2.20 25.53
C GLU A 187 -7.66 -3.23 25.50
N SER A 188 -8.79 -2.90 24.89
CA SER A 188 -9.95 -3.78 24.77
C SER A 188 -10.01 -4.51 23.44
N SER A 189 -9.56 -3.87 22.33
CA SER A 189 -9.67 -4.47 20.99
C SER A 189 -8.57 -5.48 20.70
N HIS A 190 -7.38 -5.35 21.31
CA HIS A 190 -6.19 -6.17 21.02
C HIS A 190 -6.00 -6.41 19.53
N THR A 191 -6.12 -5.33 18.74
CA THR A 191 -6.10 -5.42 17.27
C THR A 191 -4.71 -5.81 16.76
N ASP A 192 -4.64 -6.86 15.96
CA ASP A 192 -3.39 -7.34 15.38
C ASP A 192 -2.94 -6.44 14.22
N ILE A 193 -1.65 -6.15 14.20
CA ILE A 193 -1.01 -5.26 13.24
C ILE A 193 0.25 -5.95 12.72
N ALA A 194 0.34 -6.17 11.41
CA ALA A 194 1.54 -6.67 10.78
C ALA A 194 2.36 -5.53 10.17
N MET A 195 3.62 -5.42 10.58
CA MET A 195 4.60 -4.50 10.03
C MET A 195 5.54 -5.24 9.09
N CYS A 196 5.44 -4.97 7.78
CA CYS A 196 6.16 -5.65 6.72
C CYS A 196 7.25 -4.74 6.14
N TYR A 197 8.50 -5.25 6.06
CA TYR A 197 9.64 -4.50 5.51
C TYR A 197 10.76 -5.42 5.04
N MET A 198 11.64 -4.92 4.15
CA MET A 198 12.85 -5.64 3.74
C MET A 198 14.03 -5.31 4.66
N GLU A 199 14.60 -6.32 5.30
CA GLU A 199 15.84 -6.15 6.07
C GLU A 199 16.99 -5.70 5.16
N GLY A 200 17.74 -4.68 5.64
CA GLY A 200 18.85 -4.08 4.89
C GLY A 200 18.45 -3.04 3.83
N ARG A 201 17.13 -2.87 3.52
CA ARG A 201 16.64 -1.80 2.63
C ARG A 201 15.85 -0.73 3.37
N ALA A 202 15.02 -1.13 4.33
CA ALA A 202 14.24 -0.20 5.13
C ALA A 202 15.12 0.51 6.19
N ASP A 203 14.77 1.76 6.49
CA ASP A 203 15.49 2.56 7.50
C ASP A 203 15.23 1.99 8.91
N LYS A 204 16.28 1.46 9.55
CA LYS A 204 16.22 0.88 10.91
C LYS A 204 15.67 1.85 11.95
N LYS A 205 16.03 3.14 11.86
CA LYS A 205 15.54 4.17 12.80
C LYS A 205 14.03 4.39 12.64
N LEU A 206 13.56 4.33 11.41
CA LEU A 206 12.13 4.47 11.14
C LEU A 206 11.34 3.23 11.62
N ILE A 207 11.86 2.02 11.41
CA ILE A 207 11.28 0.77 11.92
C ILE A 207 11.10 0.85 13.44
N GLU A 208 12.18 1.15 14.17
CA GLU A 208 12.15 1.26 15.63
C GLU A 208 11.18 2.36 16.12
N LYS A 209 11.16 3.49 15.43
CA LYS A 209 10.24 4.59 15.73
C LYS A 209 8.78 4.19 15.58
N ILE A 210 8.44 3.47 14.50
CA ILE A 210 7.07 3.01 14.23
C ILE A 210 6.68 1.94 15.24
N ARG A 211 7.54 0.93 15.45
CA ARG A 211 7.34 -0.12 16.45
C ARG A 211 7.04 0.46 17.83
N LYS A 212 7.89 1.38 18.29
CA LYS A 212 7.69 2.02 19.58
C LYS A 212 6.37 2.79 19.64
N ARG A 213 6.00 3.49 18.57
CA ARG A 213 4.74 4.23 18.54
C ARG A 213 3.53 3.30 18.59
N ILE A 214 3.54 2.18 17.85
CA ILE A 214 2.46 1.19 17.90
C ILE A 214 2.34 0.61 19.32
N GLN A 215 3.46 0.24 19.93
CA GLN A 215 3.50 -0.31 21.29
C GLN A 215 3.10 0.67 22.38
N THR A 216 3.20 1.98 22.13
CA THR A 216 2.82 3.04 23.08
C THR A 216 1.45 3.66 22.77
N VAL A 217 0.64 3.03 21.93
CA VAL A 217 -0.74 3.47 21.66
C VAL A 217 -1.61 3.18 22.89
N GLU A 218 -2.01 4.23 23.58
CA GLU A 218 -2.89 4.18 24.75
C GLU A 218 -4.32 4.55 24.33
N VAL A 219 -5.02 3.61 23.71
CA VAL A 219 -6.44 3.73 23.32
C VAL A 219 -7.17 2.46 23.71
N ASP A 220 -8.44 2.59 24.06
CA ASP A 220 -9.27 1.44 24.41
C ASP A 220 -9.44 0.49 23.20
N ALA A 221 -9.77 1.05 22.03
CA ALA A 221 -9.94 0.29 20.81
C ALA A 221 -9.56 1.09 19.56
N LEU A 222 -9.02 0.40 18.55
CA LEU A 222 -8.84 0.95 17.20
C LEU A 222 -10.16 0.81 16.42
N SER A 223 -11.15 1.67 16.75
CA SER A 223 -12.52 1.55 16.24
C SER A 223 -12.65 1.65 14.71
N MET A 224 -11.80 2.41 14.06
CA MET A 224 -11.69 2.54 12.60
C MET A 224 -10.39 1.92 12.08
N ASN A 225 -9.92 0.87 12.75
CA ASN A 225 -8.78 0.04 12.38
C ASN A 225 -7.56 0.86 11.93
N GLN A 226 -7.23 0.85 10.65
CA GLN A 226 -6.06 1.53 10.09
C GLN A 226 -6.10 3.05 10.24
N GLU A 227 -7.26 3.71 10.13
CA GLU A 227 -7.39 5.16 10.28
C GLU A 227 -7.13 5.58 11.73
N SER A 228 -7.70 4.84 12.71
CA SER A 228 -7.41 5.06 14.13
C SER A 228 -5.91 4.87 14.43
N LEU A 229 -5.29 3.84 13.83
CA LEU A 229 -3.85 3.63 13.96
C LEU A 229 -3.05 4.77 13.34
N ALA A 230 -3.45 5.28 12.17
CA ALA A 230 -2.78 6.39 11.48
C ALA A 230 -2.77 7.66 12.37
N GLU A 231 -3.89 7.97 13.01
CA GLU A 231 -3.99 9.08 13.95
C GLU A 231 -3.09 8.89 15.18
N CYS A 232 -3.05 7.69 15.75
CA CYS A 232 -2.21 7.37 16.91
C CYS A 232 -0.72 7.42 16.58
N ILE A 233 -0.30 6.85 15.44
CA ILE A 233 1.12 6.80 15.06
C ILE A 233 1.65 8.19 14.72
N PHE A 234 0.82 9.06 14.16
CA PHE A 234 1.22 10.41 13.80
C PHE A 234 0.41 11.49 14.51
N PRO A 235 0.66 11.75 15.81
CA PRO A 235 0.04 12.85 16.52
C PRO A 235 0.55 14.18 15.95
N GLY A 236 0.04 14.53 14.81
CA GLY A 236 0.47 15.70 14.05
C GLY A 236 -0.51 16.85 14.13
N LYS A 237 -0.19 17.90 13.37
CA LYS A 237 -1.05 19.07 13.24
C LYS A 237 -2.36 18.67 12.54
N TRP A 238 -3.38 18.36 13.31
CA TRP A 238 -4.71 17.90 12.87
C TRP A 238 -5.39 18.83 11.85
N PHE A 239 -5.02 20.12 11.85
CA PHE A 239 -5.55 21.12 10.92
C PHE A 239 -4.89 21.11 9.53
N ASN A 240 -3.83 20.31 9.30
CA ASN A 240 -3.23 20.19 7.97
C ASN A 240 -3.90 19.03 7.22
N PRO A 241 -4.70 19.29 6.16
CA PRO A 241 -5.51 18.30 5.49
C PRO A 241 -4.72 17.36 4.56
N PHE A 242 -3.43 17.58 4.35
CA PHE A 242 -2.62 16.75 3.47
C PHE A 242 -2.35 15.37 4.09
N PRO A 243 -2.63 14.25 3.36
CA PRO A 243 -2.44 12.90 3.84
C PRO A 243 -0.98 12.64 4.22
N LYS A 244 -0.77 11.85 5.26
CA LYS A 244 0.56 11.49 5.80
C LYS A 244 1.03 10.14 5.33
N PHE A 245 0.11 9.31 4.91
CA PHE A 245 0.31 7.94 4.49
C PHE A 245 -0.27 7.75 3.09
N LYS A 246 0.28 6.78 2.38
CA LYS A 246 -0.35 6.26 1.18
C LYS A 246 -1.10 5.00 1.58
N PHE A 247 -2.39 4.97 1.31
CA PHE A 247 -3.21 3.77 1.45
C PHE A 247 -3.32 3.07 0.11
N SER A 248 -3.29 1.74 0.12
CA SER A 248 -3.50 0.93 -1.09
C SER A 248 -4.21 -0.37 -0.74
N GLU A 249 -5.23 -0.70 -1.51
CA GLU A 249 -5.95 -1.97 -1.42
C GLU A 249 -5.25 -3.08 -2.23
N ARG A 250 -4.06 -2.77 -2.82
CA ARG A 250 -3.37 -3.63 -3.78
C ARG A 250 -2.11 -4.28 -3.19
N PRO A 251 -2.07 -5.62 -3.15
CA PRO A 251 -0.89 -6.36 -2.72
C PRO A 251 0.34 -6.18 -3.63
N ASP A 252 0.14 -5.94 -4.94
CA ASP A 252 1.25 -5.71 -5.88
C ASP A 252 1.93 -4.36 -5.64
N THR A 253 1.16 -3.28 -5.42
CA THR A 253 1.68 -1.96 -5.05
C THR A 253 2.42 -2.00 -3.72
N SER A 254 1.85 -2.68 -2.72
CA SER A 254 2.46 -2.83 -1.39
C SER A 254 3.77 -3.63 -1.46
N ALA A 255 3.80 -4.74 -2.20
CA ALA A 255 5.01 -5.53 -2.39
C ALA A 255 6.11 -4.75 -3.13
N ALA A 256 5.76 -3.99 -4.18
CA ALA A 256 6.71 -3.12 -4.87
C ALA A 256 7.30 -2.07 -3.91
N SER A 257 6.47 -1.43 -3.10
CA SER A 257 6.91 -0.44 -2.11
C SER A 257 7.85 -1.04 -1.05
N ILE A 258 7.60 -2.26 -0.57
CA ILE A 258 8.50 -2.98 0.35
C ILE A 258 9.86 -3.23 -0.30
N LEU A 259 9.89 -3.66 -1.56
CA LEU A 259 11.12 -3.89 -2.31
C LEU A 259 11.93 -2.61 -2.54
N GLU A 260 11.29 -1.45 -2.59
CA GLU A 260 11.92 -0.13 -2.66
C GLU A 260 12.47 0.35 -1.31
N GLY A 261 12.18 -0.35 -0.21
CA GLY A 261 12.65 -0.04 1.14
C GLY A 261 11.63 0.70 2.01
N ASN A 262 10.39 0.81 1.57
CA ASN A 262 9.29 1.32 2.40
C ASN A 262 8.83 0.27 3.42
N ILE A 263 8.15 0.74 4.46
CA ILE A 263 7.48 -0.07 5.46
C ILE A 263 5.99 -0.10 5.11
N VAL A 264 5.41 -1.28 5.15
CA VAL A 264 3.97 -1.48 4.93
C VAL A 264 3.35 -1.99 6.22
N ILE A 265 2.28 -1.35 6.66
CA ILE A 265 1.52 -1.75 7.84
C ILE A 265 0.15 -2.26 7.36
N LEU A 266 -0.19 -3.46 7.81
CA LEU A 266 -1.51 -4.08 7.65
C LEU A 266 -2.16 -4.13 9.03
N VAL A 267 -3.43 -3.80 9.09
CA VAL A 267 -4.23 -3.83 10.32
C VAL A 267 -5.36 -4.83 10.13
N ASP A 268 -5.60 -5.66 11.11
CA ASP A 268 -6.70 -6.61 11.05
C ASP A 268 -8.05 -5.90 10.89
N ASN A 269 -9.02 -6.55 10.25
CA ASN A 269 -10.31 -5.98 9.86
C ASN A 269 -10.21 -4.79 8.89
N SER A 270 -9.10 -4.66 8.13
CA SER A 270 -8.91 -3.57 7.16
C SER A 270 -8.47 -4.11 5.80
N PRO A 271 -9.20 -3.79 4.71
CA PRO A 271 -8.87 -4.27 3.36
C PRO A 271 -7.82 -3.40 2.66
N SER A 272 -7.03 -2.62 3.38
CA SER A 272 -5.99 -1.81 2.77
C SER A 272 -4.71 -1.74 3.61
N ALA A 273 -3.60 -1.48 2.93
CA ALA A 273 -2.27 -1.35 3.51
C ALA A 273 -1.89 0.12 3.65
N MET A 274 -1.21 0.46 4.73
CA MET A 274 -0.62 1.76 4.98
C MET A 274 0.87 1.73 4.61
N ILE A 275 1.29 2.54 3.65
CA ILE A 275 2.66 2.59 3.13
C ILE A 275 3.39 3.82 3.68
N LEU A 276 4.59 3.62 4.20
CA LEU A 276 5.42 4.68 4.81
C LEU A 276 6.92 4.50 4.47
N PRO A 277 7.69 5.60 4.43
CA PRO A 277 7.24 6.99 4.43
C PRO A 277 6.65 7.36 3.08
N SER A 278 5.65 8.25 3.03
CA SER A 278 5.03 8.70 1.79
C SER A 278 5.20 10.19 1.60
N SER A 279 5.63 10.60 0.40
CA SER A 279 5.65 11.98 -0.08
C SER A 279 4.40 12.27 -0.92
N VAL A 280 4.15 13.53 -1.27
CA VAL A 280 3.05 13.89 -2.17
C VAL A 280 3.15 13.17 -3.51
N PHE A 281 4.38 12.96 -4.03
CA PHE A 281 4.61 12.24 -5.28
C PHE A 281 4.22 10.77 -5.19
N ASP A 282 4.51 10.10 -4.05
CA ASP A 282 4.12 8.72 -3.81
C ASP A 282 2.60 8.55 -3.76
N ILE A 283 1.89 9.56 -3.23
CA ILE A 283 0.42 9.56 -3.11
C ILE A 283 -0.26 9.75 -4.47
N ILE A 284 0.33 10.57 -5.36
CA ILE A 284 -0.19 10.80 -6.73
C ILE A 284 0.07 9.60 -7.65
N GLU A 285 1.08 8.78 -7.33
CA GLU A 285 1.49 7.65 -8.15
C GLU A 285 0.53 6.48 -8.04
N GLU A 286 0.11 5.91 -9.17
CA GLU A 286 -0.78 4.76 -9.27
C GLU A 286 -0.12 3.54 -9.92
N ALA A 287 -0.70 2.37 -9.71
CA ALA A 287 -0.23 1.11 -10.27
C ALA A 287 -0.27 1.09 -11.81
N ASP A 288 -1.23 1.75 -12.43
CA ASP A 288 -1.36 1.85 -13.88
C ASP A 288 -0.13 2.47 -14.56
N ASP A 289 0.61 3.36 -13.88
CA ASP A 289 1.85 3.92 -14.41
C ASP A 289 2.86 2.84 -14.78
N TYR A 290 2.84 1.71 -14.07
CA TYR A 290 3.77 0.60 -14.24
C TYR A 290 3.26 -0.50 -15.17
N TYR A 291 1.96 -0.63 -15.31
CA TYR A 291 1.35 -1.64 -16.19
C TYR A 291 1.35 -1.23 -17.67
N PHE A 292 1.45 0.07 -17.97
CA PHE A 292 1.58 0.56 -19.34
C PHE A 292 3.05 0.69 -19.80
N PRO A 293 3.34 0.82 -21.09
CA PRO A 293 4.68 1.14 -21.57
C PRO A 293 5.24 2.44 -20.94
N PRO A 294 6.58 2.59 -20.82
CA PRO A 294 7.19 3.72 -20.12
C PRO A 294 6.71 5.11 -20.59
N VAL A 295 6.49 5.29 -21.89
CA VAL A 295 5.99 6.56 -22.44
C VAL A 295 4.58 6.85 -21.96
N THR A 296 3.68 5.88 -22.06
CA THR A 296 2.28 6.00 -21.62
C THR A 296 2.20 6.20 -20.10
N GLY A 297 2.94 5.41 -19.31
CA GLY A 297 2.99 5.56 -17.86
C GLY A 297 3.54 6.94 -17.44
N THR A 298 4.55 7.46 -18.14
CA THR A 298 5.05 8.81 -17.92
C THR A 298 3.98 9.87 -18.23
N TYR A 299 3.27 9.71 -19.34
CA TYR A 299 2.17 10.62 -19.71
C TYR A 299 1.07 10.64 -18.67
N LEU A 300 0.60 9.47 -18.21
CA LEU A 300 -0.43 9.35 -17.16
C LEU A 300 0.00 10.03 -15.86
N ARG A 301 1.23 9.80 -15.43
CA ARG A 301 1.81 10.42 -14.23
C ARG A 301 1.87 11.94 -14.33
N LEU A 302 2.40 12.48 -15.44
CA LEU A 302 2.46 13.92 -15.67
C LEU A 302 1.06 14.55 -15.76
N SER A 303 0.12 13.87 -16.42
CA SER A 303 -1.28 14.30 -16.52
C SER A 303 -1.92 14.40 -15.13
N ARG A 304 -1.74 13.40 -14.25
CA ARG A 304 -2.26 13.46 -12.87
C ARG A 304 -1.65 14.59 -12.06
N MET A 305 -0.34 14.83 -12.16
CA MET A 305 0.30 15.96 -11.48
C MET A 305 -0.27 17.30 -11.97
N LEU A 306 -0.45 17.46 -13.28
CA LEU A 306 -1.04 18.66 -13.86
C LEU A 306 -2.49 18.84 -13.43
N ILE A 307 -3.29 17.78 -13.47
CA ILE A 307 -4.70 17.78 -13.04
C ILE A 307 -4.80 18.14 -11.55
N SER A 308 -3.94 17.60 -10.70
CA SER A 308 -3.90 17.95 -9.27
C SER A 308 -3.61 19.44 -9.06
N LEU A 309 -2.66 20.00 -9.80
CA LEU A 309 -2.34 21.43 -9.73
C LEU A 309 -3.51 22.28 -10.24
N LEU A 310 -4.10 21.92 -11.38
CA LEU A 310 -5.26 22.60 -11.95
C LEU A 310 -6.48 22.54 -11.02
N SER A 311 -6.73 21.42 -10.34
CA SER A 311 -7.83 21.28 -9.39
C SER A 311 -7.75 22.28 -8.24
N MET A 312 -6.55 22.74 -7.87
CA MET A 312 -6.35 23.73 -6.83
C MET A 312 -6.41 25.17 -7.36
N LEU A 313 -5.86 25.43 -8.56
CA LEU A 313 -5.58 26.78 -9.03
C LEU A 313 -6.59 27.32 -10.05
N LEU A 314 -7.32 26.46 -10.77
CA LEU A 314 -8.12 26.87 -11.95
C LEU A 314 -9.18 27.91 -11.60
N THR A 315 -10.08 27.60 -10.67
CA THR A 315 -11.19 28.50 -10.30
C THR A 315 -10.74 29.76 -9.57
N PRO A 316 -9.73 29.75 -8.65
CA PRO A 316 -9.21 30.97 -8.07
C PRO A 316 -8.53 31.88 -9.10
N THR A 317 -7.78 31.31 -10.04
CA THR A 317 -7.14 32.09 -11.11
C THR A 317 -8.19 32.74 -12.01
N TRP A 318 -9.23 31.99 -12.36
CA TRP A 318 -10.34 32.53 -13.14
C TRP A 318 -11.08 33.64 -12.38
N LEU A 319 -11.38 33.46 -11.08
CA LEU A 319 -11.98 34.50 -10.26
C LEU A 319 -11.12 35.78 -10.23
N MET A 320 -9.81 35.64 -10.04
CA MET A 320 -8.87 36.77 -10.04
C MET A 320 -8.88 37.52 -11.37
N LEU A 321 -8.92 36.80 -12.50
CA LEU A 321 -9.02 37.40 -13.83
C LEU A 321 -10.36 38.09 -14.08
N MET A 322 -11.46 37.54 -13.56
CA MET A 322 -12.79 38.21 -13.65
C MET A 322 -12.88 39.49 -12.82
N GLN A 323 -12.18 39.56 -11.69
CA GLN A 323 -12.07 40.79 -10.90
C GLN A 323 -11.15 41.85 -11.55
N ASN A 324 -10.25 41.41 -12.46
CA ASN A 324 -9.26 42.29 -13.12
C ASN A 324 -9.25 42.03 -14.62
N THR A 325 -10.36 42.36 -15.29
CA THR A 325 -10.54 42.10 -16.72
C THR A 325 -9.50 42.75 -17.63
N GLU A 326 -8.81 43.81 -17.15
CA GLU A 326 -7.72 44.48 -17.86
C GLU A 326 -6.49 43.59 -18.04
N LEU A 327 -6.30 42.61 -17.17
CA LEU A 327 -5.19 41.67 -17.23
C LEU A 327 -5.41 40.55 -18.28
N ILE A 328 -6.62 40.46 -18.85
CA ILE A 328 -6.97 39.37 -19.77
C ILE A 328 -6.42 39.67 -21.16
N PRO A 329 -5.47 38.87 -21.70
CA PRO A 329 -4.97 39.02 -23.06
C PRO A 329 -6.09 38.85 -24.07
N TYR A 330 -5.98 39.48 -25.23
CA TYR A 330 -7.00 39.46 -26.29
C TYR A 330 -7.43 38.04 -26.70
N TRP A 331 -6.46 37.11 -26.75
CA TRP A 331 -6.72 35.72 -27.14
C TRP A 331 -7.43 34.88 -26.04
N LEU A 332 -7.50 35.39 -24.81
CA LEU A 332 -8.22 34.75 -23.68
C LEU A 332 -9.57 35.41 -23.40
N ARG A 333 -10.01 36.41 -24.15
CA ARG A 333 -11.29 37.11 -23.89
C ARG A 333 -12.52 36.21 -23.88
N PHE A 334 -12.44 35.03 -24.49
CA PHE A 334 -13.55 34.04 -24.49
C PHE A 334 -13.83 33.47 -23.09
N ILE A 335 -12.95 33.65 -22.12
CA ILE A 335 -13.19 33.22 -20.71
C ILE A 335 -14.03 34.20 -19.92
N GLN A 336 -14.29 35.40 -20.45
CA GLN A 336 -15.08 36.42 -19.79
C GLN A 336 -16.55 35.98 -19.72
N LEU A 337 -17.23 36.50 -18.69
CA LEU A 337 -18.66 36.25 -18.51
C LEU A 337 -19.44 36.85 -19.69
N SER A 338 -20.33 36.07 -20.25
CA SER A 338 -21.22 36.48 -21.33
C SER A 338 -22.43 37.24 -20.79
N ASP A 339 -22.95 36.81 -19.64
CA ASP A 339 -24.14 37.33 -19.02
C ASP A 339 -23.87 38.04 -17.70
N PRO A 340 -24.66 39.04 -17.31
CA PRO A 340 -24.53 39.71 -16.02
C PRO A 340 -24.80 38.76 -14.86
N CYS A 341 -24.00 38.86 -13.79
CA CYS A 341 -24.15 38.02 -12.61
C CYS A 341 -25.29 38.53 -11.71
N ASN A 342 -26.32 37.73 -11.46
CA ASN A 342 -27.31 37.98 -10.42
C ASN A 342 -26.77 37.74 -9.02
N ILE A 343 -25.92 36.72 -8.88
CA ILE A 343 -25.22 36.37 -7.64
C ILE A 343 -23.73 36.64 -7.85
N PRO A 344 -23.04 37.30 -6.90
CA PRO A 344 -21.58 37.50 -6.99
C PRO A 344 -20.83 36.20 -7.28
N LEU A 345 -19.87 36.25 -8.20
CA LEU A 345 -19.16 35.08 -8.73
C LEU A 345 -18.54 34.17 -7.65
N VAL A 346 -18.01 34.77 -6.59
CA VAL A 346 -17.45 34.01 -5.47
C VAL A 346 -18.50 33.13 -4.79
N TRP A 347 -19.72 33.64 -4.61
CA TRP A 347 -20.80 32.86 -4.01
C TRP A 347 -21.29 31.73 -4.92
N GLN A 348 -21.34 31.97 -6.23
CA GLN A 348 -21.64 30.93 -7.19
C GLN A 348 -20.64 29.77 -7.06
N LEU A 349 -19.33 30.07 -7.05
CA LEU A 349 -18.30 29.06 -6.90
C LEU A 349 -18.39 28.29 -5.58
N LEU A 350 -18.59 28.99 -4.44
CA LEU A 350 -18.69 28.35 -3.13
C LEU A 350 -19.95 27.50 -2.96
N ILE A 351 -21.10 27.95 -3.48
CA ILE A 351 -22.34 27.17 -3.45
C ILE A 351 -22.19 25.90 -4.27
N LEU A 352 -21.57 26.00 -5.46
CA LEU A 352 -21.31 24.81 -6.29
C LEU A 352 -20.33 23.84 -5.66
N GLU A 353 -19.29 24.31 -4.97
CA GLU A 353 -18.41 23.44 -4.18
C GLU A 353 -19.18 22.61 -3.16
N PHE A 354 -20.11 23.26 -2.45
CA PHE A 354 -20.95 22.58 -1.45
C PHE A 354 -21.98 21.65 -2.09
N ALA A 355 -22.61 22.08 -3.19
CA ALA A 355 -23.58 21.27 -3.92
C ALA A 355 -22.97 19.99 -4.50
N ILE A 356 -21.75 20.07 -5.03
CA ILE A 356 -21.00 18.91 -5.55
C ILE A 356 -20.65 17.92 -4.43
N ASP A 357 -20.27 18.40 -3.24
CA ASP A 357 -20.07 17.52 -2.09
C ASP A 357 -21.39 16.86 -1.65
N GLY A 358 -22.47 17.60 -1.65
CA GLY A 358 -23.81 17.07 -1.39
C GLY A 358 -24.17 15.94 -2.34
N LEU A 359 -23.90 16.11 -3.63
CA LEU A 359 -24.11 15.06 -4.63
C LEU A 359 -23.21 13.84 -4.38
N ARG A 360 -21.96 14.04 -3.99
CA ARG A 360 -21.05 12.96 -3.66
C ARG A 360 -21.55 12.16 -2.45
N LEU A 361 -21.95 12.84 -1.37
CA LEU A 361 -22.50 12.20 -0.18
C LEU A 361 -23.82 11.46 -0.51
N ALA A 362 -24.69 12.06 -1.33
CA ALA A 362 -25.90 11.41 -1.79
C ALA A 362 -25.60 10.14 -2.59
N ALA A 363 -24.60 10.17 -3.49
CA ALA A 363 -24.20 9.02 -4.30
C ALA A 363 -23.69 7.84 -3.45
N VAL A 364 -22.94 8.12 -2.38
CA VAL A 364 -22.45 7.07 -1.43
C VAL A 364 -23.60 6.42 -0.66
N ASN A 365 -24.61 7.20 -0.26
CA ASN A 365 -25.72 6.72 0.55
C ASN A 365 -26.89 6.15 -0.28
N THR A 366 -26.84 6.27 -1.61
CA THR A 366 -27.92 5.85 -2.49
C THR A 366 -27.68 4.43 -3.00
N PRO A 367 -28.69 3.53 -2.91
CA PRO A 367 -28.61 2.21 -3.54
C PRO A 367 -28.32 2.31 -5.04
N ASN A 368 -27.52 1.38 -5.57
CA ASN A 368 -27.06 1.36 -6.96
C ASN A 368 -28.21 1.54 -8.00
N MET A 369 -29.41 1.06 -7.71
CA MET A 369 -30.57 1.21 -8.57
C MET A 369 -31.02 2.67 -8.77
N LEU A 370 -30.77 3.54 -7.79
CA LEU A 370 -31.19 4.95 -7.81
C LEU A 370 -30.05 5.91 -8.21
N THR A 371 -28.82 5.42 -8.37
CA THR A 371 -27.65 6.25 -8.70
C THR A 371 -27.82 6.92 -10.08
N THR A 372 -28.31 6.18 -11.06
CA THR A 372 -28.58 6.72 -12.42
C THR A 372 -29.67 7.79 -12.42
N PRO A 373 -30.86 7.57 -11.83
CA PRO A 373 -31.88 8.62 -11.71
C PRO A 373 -31.38 9.86 -10.97
N LEU A 374 -30.63 9.69 -9.87
CA LEU A 374 -30.05 10.81 -9.12
C LEU A 374 -29.09 11.63 -9.99
N SER A 375 -28.22 10.97 -10.77
CA SER A 375 -27.29 11.66 -11.68
C SER A 375 -28.01 12.46 -12.76
N VAL A 376 -29.11 11.93 -13.33
CA VAL A 376 -29.91 12.64 -14.32
C VAL A 376 -30.60 13.87 -13.71
N ILE A 377 -31.24 13.71 -12.55
CA ILE A 377 -31.87 14.83 -11.83
C ILE A 377 -30.85 15.90 -11.47
N ALA A 378 -29.69 15.51 -10.96
CA ALA A 378 -28.59 16.42 -10.61
C ALA A 378 -28.12 17.20 -11.88
N GLY A 379 -27.96 16.52 -13.02
CA GLY A 379 -27.54 17.13 -14.27
C GLY A 379 -28.55 18.17 -14.78
N ILE A 380 -29.87 17.89 -14.69
CA ILE A 380 -30.93 18.80 -15.11
C ILE A 380 -31.03 19.97 -14.11
N VAL A 381 -31.12 19.68 -12.81
CA VAL A 381 -31.40 20.72 -11.79
C VAL A 381 -30.21 21.66 -11.63
N LEU A 382 -29.00 21.12 -11.44
CA LEU A 382 -27.78 21.91 -11.25
C LEU A 382 -27.18 22.41 -12.57
N GLY A 383 -27.47 21.78 -13.69
CA GLY A 383 -26.99 22.21 -14.99
C GLY A 383 -27.94 23.22 -15.65
N GLU A 384 -29.00 22.72 -16.22
CA GLU A 384 -29.89 23.48 -17.10
C GLU A 384 -30.72 24.52 -16.32
N TYR A 385 -31.49 24.07 -15.32
CA TYR A 385 -32.40 24.98 -14.59
C TYR A 385 -31.66 26.02 -13.74
N ALA A 386 -30.50 25.69 -13.21
CA ALA A 386 -29.74 26.64 -12.39
C ALA A 386 -29.17 27.79 -13.21
N VAL A 387 -28.88 27.56 -14.50
CA VAL A 387 -28.43 28.59 -15.44
C VAL A 387 -29.62 29.36 -15.98
N GLU A 388 -30.68 28.68 -16.43
CA GLU A 388 -31.90 29.34 -16.93
C GLU A 388 -32.57 30.24 -15.89
N SER A 389 -32.57 29.84 -14.62
CA SER A 389 -33.09 30.65 -13.51
C SER A 389 -32.20 31.83 -13.12
N GLY A 390 -31.01 31.94 -13.72
CA GLY A 390 -30.04 33.00 -13.45
C GLY A 390 -29.31 32.89 -12.11
N TRP A 391 -29.30 31.70 -11.48
CA TRP A 391 -28.55 31.47 -10.26
C TRP A 391 -27.05 31.36 -10.54
N PHE A 392 -26.68 30.71 -11.65
CA PHE A 392 -25.28 30.51 -12.04
C PHE A 392 -25.06 30.92 -13.49
N ASN A 393 -23.88 31.46 -13.77
CA ASN A 393 -23.42 31.70 -15.12
C ASN A 393 -22.90 30.39 -15.76
N SER A 394 -23.06 30.26 -17.07
CA SER A 394 -22.61 29.07 -17.84
C SER A 394 -21.13 28.82 -17.68
N GLU A 395 -20.29 29.87 -17.64
CA GLU A 395 -18.85 29.79 -17.46
C GLU A 395 -18.50 29.26 -16.06
N THR A 396 -19.24 29.70 -15.02
CA THR A 396 -19.04 29.18 -13.65
C THR A 396 -19.28 27.69 -13.60
N MET A 397 -20.39 27.23 -14.23
CA MET A 397 -20.71 25.81 -14.31
C MET A 397 -19.64 25.02 -15.05
N LEU A 398 -19.12 25.56 -16.17
CA LEU A 398 -18.07 24.92 -16.95
C LEU A 398 -16.77 24.74 -16.13
N TYR A 399 -16.29 25.79 -15.47
CA TYR A 399 -15.06 25.69 -14.67
C TYR A 399 -15.21 24.79 -13.46
N MET A 400 -16.39 24.80 -12.81
CA MET A 400 -16.67 23.88 -11.71
C MET A 400 -16.78 22.43 -12.17
N ALA A 401 -17.31 22.17 -13.37
CA ALA A 401 -17.32 20.82 -13.96
C ALA A 401 -15.89 20.29 -14.18
N PHE A 402 -15.00 21.09 -14.77
CA PHE A 402 -13.58 20.71 -14.93
C PHE A 402 -12.91 20.38 -13.60
N VAL A 403 -13.09 21.24 -12.61
CA VAL A 403 -12.49 21.05 -11.28
C VAL A 403 -13.06 19.82 -10.57
N THR A 404 -14.34 19.53 -10.76
CA THR A 404 -14.99 18.33 -10.21
C THR A 404 -14.43 17.06 -10.83
N ILE A 405 -14.28 17.02 -12.16
CA ILE A 405 -13.65 15.91 -12.87
C ILE A 405 -12.20 15.75 -12.41
N ALA A 406 -11.45 16.86 -12.28
CA ALA A 406 -10.09 16.86 -11.79
C ALA A 406 -9.98 16.32 -10.34
N ASN A 407 -10.97 16.61 -9.49
CA ASN A 407 -11.00 16.11 -8.11
C ASN A 407 -11.32 14.60 -8.06
N TYR A 408 -12.21 14.11 -8.93
CA TYR A 408 -12.53 12.67 -9.00
C TYR A 408 -11.42 11.82 -9.64
N SER A 409 -10.55 12.43 -10.44
CA SER A 409 -9.42 11.73 -11.05
C SER A 409 -8.18 11.63 -10.14
N GLN A 410 -8.27 12.10 -8.86
CA GLN A 410 -7.18 11.96 -7.90
C GLN A 410 -7.02 10.53 -7.42
N ALA A 411 -5.76 10.07 -7.30
CA ALA A 411 -5.42 8.75 -6.76
C ALA A 411 -5.84 8.57 -5.29
N SER A 412 -5.84 9.66 -4.51
CA SER A 412 -6.25 9.67 -3.10
C SER A 412 -7.39 10.65 -2.88
N PHE A 413 -8.48 10.19 -2.24
CA PHE A 413 -9.57 11.07 -1.82
C PHE A 413 -9.13 12.14 -0.84
N GLU A 414 -8.25 11.79 0.10
CA GLU A 414 -7.71 12.73 1.08
C GLU A 414 -6.92 13.85 0.41
N LEU A 415 -6.08 13.50 -0.58
CA LEU A 415 -5.36 14.50 -1.37
C LEU A 415 -6.34 15.39 -2.15
N GLY A 416 -7.39 14.81 -2.71
CA GLY A 416 -8.46 15.56 -3.39
C GLY A 416 -9.12 16.59 -2.48
N TYR A 417 -9.48 16.20 -1.24
CA TYR A 417 -10.02 17.12 -0.25
C TYR A 417 -9.00 18.16 0.22
N ALA A 418 -7.74 17.78 0.40
CA ALA A 418 -6.68 18.72 0.75
C ALA A 418 -6.53 19.83 -0.32
N MET A 419 -6.49 19.44 -1.60
CA MET A 419 -6.45 20.38 -2.73
C MET A 419 -7.70 21.27 -2.78
N LYS A 420 -8.88 20.71 -2.50
CA LYS A 420 -10.14 21.44 -2.40
C LYS A 420 -10.12 22.50 -1.29
N PHE A 421 -9.66 22.14 -0.09
CA PHE A 421 -9.55 23.11 1.01
C PHE A 421 -8.59 24.25 0.67
N MET A 422 -7.45 23.94 0.05
CA MET A 422 -6.52 24.98 -0.42
C MET A 422 -7.17 25.87 -1.48
N ARG A 423 -7.93 25.29 -2.43
CA ARG A 423 -8.69 26.06 -3.43
C ARG A 423 -9.69 27.00 -2.78
N ILE A 424 -10.48 26.55 -1.81
CA ILE A 424 -11.46 27.37 -1.09
C ILE A 424 -10.77 28.53 -0.36
N ILE A 425 -9.63 28.27 0.30
CA ILE A 425 -8.84 29.32 0.96
C ILE A 425 -8.38 30.37 -0.05
N ILE A 426 -7.81 29.93 -1.20
CA ILE A 426 -7.36 30.86 -2.24
C ILE A 426 -8.54 31.67 -2.79
N LEU A 427 -9.71 31.01 -3.04
CA LEU A 427 -10.93 31.69 -3.52
C LEU A 427 -11.38 32.80 -2.54
N VAL A 428 -11.48 32.47 -1.25
CA VAL A 428 -11.91 33.45 -0.24
C VAL A 428 -10.92 34.61 -0.12
N CYS A 429 -9.62 34.29 -0.07
CA CYS A 429 -8.58 35.33 -0.05
C CYS A 429 -8.63 36.24 -1.29
N THR A 430 -8.82 35.65 -2.47
CA THR A 430 -8.96 36.38 -3.75
C THR A 430 -10.18 37.27 -3.73
N ALA A 431 -11.32 36.77 -3.25
CA ALA A 431 -12.56 37.52 -3.18
C ALA A 431 -12.45 38.80 -2.31
N VAL A 432 -11.71 38.70 -1.21
CA VAL A 432 -11.57 39.82 -0.23
C VAL A 432 -10.46 40.79 -0.62
N PHE A 433 -9.31 40.28 -1.03
CA PHE A 433 -8.09 41.09 -1.24
C PHE A 433 -7.62 41.12 -2.70
N ASN A 434 -8.45 40.65 -3.65
CA ASN A 434 -8.18 40.63 -5.09
C ASN A 434 -6.80 39.95 -5.39
N ILE A 435 -5.95 40.54 -6.23
CA ILE A 435 -4.64 40.01 -6.65
C ILE A 435 -3.74 39.69 -5.43
N TRP A 436 -3.72 40.55 -4.44
CA TRP A 436 -2.90 40.34 -3.22
C TRP A 436 -3.40 39.13 -2.42
N GLY A 437 -4.73 38.95 -2.35
CA GLY A 437 -5.34 37.78 -1.73
C GLY A 437 -5.03 36.49 -2.49
N PHE A 438 -5.04 36.53 -3.82
CA PHE A 438 -4.64 35.40 -4.66
C PHE A 438 -3.20 34.97 -4.40
N ILE A 439 -2.26 35.94 -4.41
CA ILE A 439 -0.84 35.67 -4.14
C ILE A 439 -0.66 35.12 -2.71
N ALA A 440 -1.28 35.74 -1.72
CA ALA A 440 -1.20 35.30 -0.32
C ALA A 440 -1.77 33.90 -0.13
N GLY A 441 -2.92 33.59 -0.76
CA GLY A 441 -3.53 32.26 -0.71
C GLY A 441 -2.67 31.18 -1.35
N ILE A 442 -2.03 31.47 -2.48
CA ILE A 442 -1.06 30.57 -3.13
C ILE A 442 0.14 30.33 -2.20
N ILE A 443 0.75 31.38 -1.66
CA ILE A 443 1.88 31.26 -0.75
C ILE A 443 1.50 30.41 0.47
N PHE A 444 0.33 30.68 1.07
CA PHE A 444 -0.19 29.90 2.20
C PHE A 444 -0.31 28.41 1.84
N SER A 445 -0.91 28.08 0.67
CA SER A 445 -1.11 26.72 0.22
C SER A 445 0.22 25.99 -0.01
N PHE A 446 1.19 26.64 -0.65
CA PHE A 446 2.53 26.08 -0.82
C PHE A 446 3.26 25.92 0.52
N CYS A 447 3.13 26.87 1.44
CA CYS A 447 3.68 26.75 2.79
C CYS A 447 3.06 25.55 3.53
N ALA A 448 1.75 25.34 3.44
CA ALA A 448 1.06 24.20 4.05
C ALA A 448 1.61 22.86 3.54
N ILE A 449 1.98 22.77 2.26
CA ILE A 449 2.59 21.59 1.65
C ILE A 449 4.07 21.46 2.09
N ILE A 450 4.87 22.52 2.00
CA ILE A 450 6.32 22.51 2.25
C ILE A 450 6.63 22.22 3.73
N PHE A 451 5.90 22.86 4.65
CA PHE A 451 6.09 22.66 6.10
C PHE A 451 5.46 21.38 6.63
N ASN A 452 4.77 20.63 5.75
CA ASN A 452 4.34 19.29 6.07
C ASN A 452 5.56 18.33 6.09
N ARG A 453 5.63 17.46 7.09
CA ARG A 453 6.72 16.49 7.22
C ARG A 453 6.17 15.06 7.21
N THR A 454 6.91 14.17 6.57
CA THR A 454 6.64 12.73 6.61
C THR A 454 6.96 12.17 8.00
N ILE A 455 6.50 10.96 8.30
CA ILE A 455 6.82 10.26 9.56
C ILE A 455 8.32 10.04 9.75
N ALA A 456 9.08 9.93 8.66
CA ALA A 456 10.54 9.85 8.66
C ALA A 456 11.24 11.21 8.94
N GLY A 457 10.47 12.31 9.09
CA GLY A 457 11.02 13.66 9.29
C GLY A 457 11.51 14.35 8.01
N LYS A 458 11.44 13.69 6.85
CA LYS A 458 11.76 14.29 5.55
C LYS A 458 10.66 15.26 5.11
N SER A 459 10.99 16.18 4.20
CA SER A 459 10.00 17.08 3.61
C SER A 459 8.93 16.27 2.86
N TYR A 460 7.69 16.71 2.93
CA TYR A 460 6.56 16.10 2.23
C TYR A 460 6.68 16.16 0.69
N ILE A 461 7.39 17.18 0.20
CA ILE A 461 7.70 17.36 -1.24
C ILE A 461 9.09 16.83 -1.62
N TYR A 462 9.67 15.93 -0.81
CA TYR A 462 10.87 15.22 -1.24
C TYR A 462 10.57 14.44 -2.54
N PRO A 463 11.46 14.46 -3.56
CA PRO A 463 12.83 14.96 -3.61
C PRO A 463 13.00 16.40 -4.16
N LEU A 464 11.97 17.22 -4.15
CA LEU A 464 12.07 18.61 -4.60
C LEU A 464 12.78 19.48 -3.54
N ILE A 465 12.51 19.23 -2.24
CA ILE A 465 13.19 19.88 -1.12
C ILE A 465 13.66 18.81 -0.12
N PRO A 466 14.98 18.61 0.09
CA PRO A 466 16.10 19.15 -0.69
C PRO A 466 16.11 18.63 -2.12
N LEU A 467 16.65 19.42 -3.05
CA LEU A 467 16.62 19.08 -4.47
C LEU A 467 17.60 17.93 -4.80
N HIS A 468 17.06 16.79 -5.19
CA HIS A 468 17.78 15.63 -5.69
C HIS A 468 17.34 15.30 -7.11
N LEU A 469 18.06 15.84 -8.11
CA LEU A 469 17.67 15.77 -9.52
C LEU A 469 17.49 14.33 -10.03
N ASN A 470 18.32 13.38 -9.60
CA ASN A 470 18.22 12.00 -10.03
C ASN A 470 16.95 11.31 -9.50
N GLU A 471 16.61 11.54 -8.24
CA GLU A 471 15.38 11.04 -7.64
C GLU A 471 14.15 11.74 -8.23
N LEU A 472 14.27 13.05 -8.48
CA LEU A 472 13.20 13.82 -9.11
C LEU A 472 12.88 13.30 -10.52
N LYS A 473 13.90 13.00 -11.32
CA LYS A 473 13.71 12.37 -12.64
C LYS A 473 12.96 11.05 -12.56
N LYS A 474 13.26 10.19 -11.57
CA LYS A 474 12.55 8.93 -11.35
C LYS A 474 11.08 9.13 -10.98
N ARG A 475 10.75 10.25 -10.28
CA ARG A 475 9.37 10.59 -9.92
C ARG A 475 8.55 11.11 -11.11
N PHE A 476 9.17 11.80 -12.04
CA PHE A 476 8.48 12.34 -13.22
C PHE A 476 8.49 11.35 -14.40
N LEU A 477 9.60 10.65 -14.61
CA LEU A 477 9.79 9.77 -15.73
C LEU A 477 9.85 8.31 -15.28
N ARG A 478 9.02 7.48 -15.87
CA ARG A 478 9.09 6.05 -15.65
C ARG A 478 10.29 5.44 -16.38
N GLY A 479 11.22 4.86 -15.61
CA GLY A 479 12.34 4.10 -16.16
C GLY A 479 11.88 2.75 -16.74
N ARG A 480 12.65 2.22 -17.72
CA ARG A 480 12.44 0.87 -18.27
C ARG A 480 13.11 -0.17 -17.37
N LEU A 481 12.43 -1.27 -17.07
CA LEU A 481 13.08 -2.46 -16.51
C LEU A 481 13.99 -3.11 -17.60
N PRO A 482 15.14 -3.74 -17.23
CA PRO A 482 15.55 -4.03 -15.86
C PRO A 482 16.35 -2.88 -15.22
N HIS A 483 15.83 -2.37 -14.11
CA HIS A 483 16.70 -1.65 -13.18
C HIS A 483 17.19 -2.68 -12.17
N LYS A 484 18.50 -2.83 -11.99
CA LYS A 484 19.01 -3.31 -10.71
C LYS A 484 18.55 -2.27 -9.70
N LEU A 485 17.61 -2.66 -8.82
CA LEU A 485 17.25 -1.86 -7.67
C LEU A 485 18.57 -1.58 -6.94
N GLY A 486 19.05 -0.34 -7.05
CA GLY A 486 20.39 0.00 -6.64
C GLY A 486 20.56 -0.33 -5.17
N ASN A 487 21.66 -0.97 -4.87
CA ASN A 487 22.26 -0.96 -3.56
C ASN A 487 22.52 0.53 -3.22
N ASN A 488 21.59 1.19 -2.59
CA ASN A 488 21.81 2.47 -1.95
C ASN A 488 22.61 2.19 -0.66
N GLY A 489 23.81 1.66 -0.85
CA GLY A 489 24.85 1.68 0.15
C GLY A 489 25.57 3.01 0.00
N ASN A 490 25.26 3.94 0.85
CA ASN A 490 26.09 4.85 1.64
C ASN A 490 25.25 5.95 2.24
#